data_aa9e869b74ab5e607830bdca0400cf89
#
_entry.id   aa9e869b74ab5e607830bdca0400cf89
#
_cell.length_a   1.000
_cell.length_b   1.000
_cell.length_c   1.000
_cell.angle_alpha   90.00
_cell.angle_beta   90.00
_cell.angle_gamma   90.00
#
_symmetry.space_group_name_H-M   'P 1'
#
loop_
_entity.id
_entity.type
_entity.pdbx_description
1 polymer ?
#
loop_
_entity_poly.entity_id
_entity_poly.type
_entity_poly.pdbx_seq_one_letter_code
_entity_poly.pdbx_strand_id
1 'polypeptide(L)'
;NMKKFIAVVTSMAMAASLLTACGSNAASTETTTAAASEAASEKETAGKEAENTEAAAKTDGAASAQFQSSILFCGSTSLYPILSSLASSFTEKYVTWDAVDSSFPDSNISVYVAPGGSGVGVSAAIDGTADFGMLARDIKDSEIEALGEHYQDFVVAKDALTVSVNAENPICGIMDDMPVETIRQIFAGEIATWDQVDSTLPAEAINVYIRDLSGGAYEVFQKSVMGDSEVTASATQSASMTELATNIAGDKWGIGYAGFGAYNKANADGQVLTAMKVDGVEATAENIISGAYTIQRPVMFVTGAEITPSEQAFIDYIFSQTGYDVVEANGYIPAFTPEA
;
A
#
# COMPACT_ATOMS: atom_id res chain seq x y z
N ASN A 1 9.79 17.68 55.66
CA ASN A 1 10.99 18.44 55.29
C ASN A 1 10.96 18.79 53.80
N MET A 2 10.70 20.00 53.61
CA MET A 2 10.63 20.86 52.45
C MET A 2 12.02 21.03 51.81
N LYS A 3 12.20 20.92 50.53
CA LYS A 3 13.12 21.80 49.78
C LYS A 3 12.65 21.94 48.34
N LYS A 4 12.20 23.15 48.07
CA LYS A 4 11.93 23.75 46.76
C LYS A 4 13.24 23.90 45.97
N PHE A 5 13.23 23.69 44.68
CA PHE A 5 14.13 24.35 43.76
C PHE A 5 13.38 25.01 42.62
N ILE A 6 13.77 26.25 42.43
CA ILE A 6 13.16 27.31 41.66
C ILE A 6 13.65 27.24 40.21
N ALA A 7 12.75 27.63 39.30
CA ALA A 7 12.90 27.83 37.88
C ALA A 7 13.95 28.93 37.53
N VAL A 8 14.58 28.79 36.38
CA VAL A 8 15.15 29.94 35.65
C VAL A 8 14.71 29.87 34.21
N VAL A 9 13.84 30.81 33.88
CA VAL A 9 13.43 31.18 32.52
C VAL A 9 14.52 32.09 31.95
N THR A 10 15.03 31.81 30.76
CA THR A 10 15.80 32.79 29.99
C THR A 10 15.18 32.92 28.60
N SER A 11 14.47 34.03 28.45
CA SER A 11 14.00 34.56 27.17
C SER A 11 15.18 35.16 26.41
N MET A 12 15.25 34.91 25.12
CA MET A 12 16.08 35.69 24.21
C MET A 12 15.30 35.96 22.93
N ALA A 13 14.84 37.21 22.86
CA ALA A 13 14.29 37.85 21.67
C ALA A 13 15.39 38.60 20.94
N MET A 14 15.42 38.53 19.62
CA MET A 14 16.00 39.54 18.70
C MET A 14 15.64 39.08 17.28
N ALA A 15 15.16 39.82 16.42
CA ALA A 15 14.92 41.19 16.06
C ALA A 15 14.76 41.17 14.53
N ALA A 16 13.73 41.79 14.06
CA ALA A 16 13.39 41.98 12.66
C ALA A 16 14.37 42.96 11.96
N SER A 17 14.60 42.75 10.66
CA SER A 17 15.00 43.82 9.77
C SER A 17 14.27 43.75 8.45
N LEU A 18 13.42 44.74 8.27
CA LEU A 18 12.74 45.16 7.04
C LEU A 18 13.77 45.84 6.12
N LEU A 19 13.68 45.51 4.83
CA LEU A 19 14.15 46.42 3.79
C LEU A 19 13.15 46.38 2.63
N THR A 20 12.40 47.46 2.56
CA THR A 20 11.55 47.88 1.43
C THR A 20 12.43 48.48 0.32
N ALA A 21 12.15 48.14 -0.92
CA ALA A 21 12.36 49.04 -2.06
C ALA A 21 11.31 48.83 -3.12
N CYS A 22 10.58 49.88 -3.40
CA CYS A 22 9.61 50.10 -4.46
C CYS A 22 10.23 50.15 -5.84
N GLY A 23 9.43 49.87 -6.87
CA GLY A 23 9.77 50.22 -8.22
C GLY A 23 8.78 49.64 -9.26
N SER A 24 7.80 50.39 -9.55
CA SER A 24 6.68 50.31 -10.45
C SER A 24 7.01 50.14 -11.94
N ASN A 25 6.06 49.49 -12.64
CA ASN A 25 5.36 49.89 -13.87
C ASN A 25 5.65 49.21 -15.21
N ALA A 26 4.59 48.68 -15.69
CA ALA A 26 3.97 48.80 -17.04
C ALA A 26 4.51 47.94 -18.21
N ALA A 27 3.67 47.03 -18.58
CA ALA A 27 2.89 46.93 -19.86
C ALA A 27 3.64 46.68 -21.17
N SER A 28 3.04 45.74 -21.83
CA SER A 28 2.75 45.56 -23.26
C SER A 28 3.63 44.62 -24.06
N THR A 29 2.95 43.65 -24.52
CA THR A 29 2.49 43.26 -25.88
C THR A 29 3.51 42.69 -26.86
N GLU A 30 3.09 41.54 -27.34
CA GLU A 30 3.16 41.02 -28.73
C GLU A 30 4.50 40.54 -29.30
N THR A 31 4.46 39.34 -29.67
CA THR A 31 4.18 38.70 -30.98
C THR A 31 5.41 38.23 -31.75
N THR A 32 5.36 36.95 -32.09
CA THR A 32 5.70 36.29 -33.34
C THR A 32 7.13 35.92 -33.71
N THR A 33 7.14 34.67 -34.11
CA THR A 33 7.77 34.04 -35.31
C THR A 33 9.23 33.65 -35.19
N ALA A 34 9.44 32.35 -35.20
CA ALA A 34 9.76 31.45 -36.30
C ALA A 34 11.21 31.42 -36.81
N ALA A 35 11.59 30.20 -37.09
CA ALA A 35 12.55 29.73 -38.09
C ALA A 35 14.01 29.61 -37.59
N ALA A 36 14.49 28.40 -37.46
CA ALA A 36 14.97 27.46 -38.46
C ALA A 36 16.46 27.60 -38.75
N SER A 37 17.04 26.43 -38.91
CA SER A 37 18.17 26.12 -39.80
C SER A 37 19.56 26.13 -39.14
N GLU A 38 20.09 25.01 -39.18
CA GLU A 38 21.00 24.19 -40.01
C GLU A 38 22.39 24.18 -39.39
N ALA A 39 22.92 23.07 -39.14
CA ALA A 39 23.50 21.98 -39.92
C ALA A 39 25.02 22.00 -39.92
N ALA A 40 25.51 20.80 -39.97
CA ALA A 40 26.80 20.33 -40.48
C ALA A 40 27.94 20.13 -39.46
N SER A 41 28.27 18.86 -39.20
CA SER A 41 29.16 17.99 -40.00
C SER A 41 30.63 18.29 -39.67
N GLU A 42 31.46 17.38 -39.37
CA GLU A 42 32.12 16.25 -39.99
C GLU A 42 33.07 15.60 -38.96
N LYS A 43 33.10 14.30 -38.87
CA LYS A 43 33.92 13.29 -39.52
C LYS A 43 35.20 12.86 -38.79
N GLU A 44 35.20 11.60 -38.55
CA GLU A 44 36.15 10.50 -38.89
C GLU A 44 37.38 10.39 -37.99
N THR A 45 37.71 9.20 -37.51
CA THR A 45 38.31 8.00 -38.09
C THR A 45 38.43 6.89 -37.04
N ALA A 46 37.88 5.76 -37.26
CA ALA A 46 38.43 4.50 -37.78
C ALA A 46 39.44 3.73 -36.89
N GLY A 47 39.04 2.52 -36.51
CA GLY A 47 39.82 1.33 -36.72
C GLY A 47 40.20 0.51 -35.51
N LYS A 48 39.61 -0.62 -35.23
CA LYS A 48 40.07 -1.94 -35.69
C LYS A 48 39.26 -3.06 -35.06
N GLU A 49 38.84 -3.93 -35.92
CA GLU A 49 38.31 -5.28 -35.66
C GLU A 49 39.28 -6.15 -34.86
N ALA A 50 38.69 -7.00 -34.02
CA ALA A 50 39.17 -8.35 -33.80
C ALA A 50 37.96 -9.26 -33.61
N GLU A 51 37.65 -9.98 -34.67
CA GLU A 51 36.85 -11.21 -34.69
C GLU A 51 37.40 -12.21 -33.68
N ASN A 52 36.49 -12.80 -32.90
CA ASN A 52 36.68 -14.18 -32.52
C ASN A 52 35.33 -14.91 -32.51
N THR A 53 35.10 -15.65 -33.56
CA THR A 53 34.12 -16.70 -33.72
C THR A 53 34.53 -17.88 -32.87
N GLU A 54 33.64 -18.35 -31.99
CA GLU A 54 33.53 -19.79 -31.72
C GLU A 54 32.15 -20.22 -31.23
N ALA A 55 31.57 -20.98 -32.13
CA ALA A 55 30.70 -22.14 -31.97
C ALA A 55 29.56 -22.13 -30.98
N ALA A 56 28.37 -22.07 -31.56
CA ALA A 56 27.11 -22.55 -31.01
C ALA A 56 27.23 -24.00 -30.56
N ALA A 57 26.98 -24.24 -29.28
CA ALA A 57 26.48 -25.52 -28.79
C ALA A 57 25.03 -25.31 -28.40
N LYS A 58 24.11 -25.82 -29.23
CA LYS A 58 22.72 -26.02 -28.86
C LYS A 58 22.68 -27.08 -27.76
N THR A 59 22.32 -26.70 -26.56
CA THR A 59 21.76 -27.59 -25.56
C THR A 59 20.32 -27.13 -25.33
N ASP A 60 19.39 -28.00 -25.78
CA ASP A 60 18.02 -27.99 -25.33
C ASP A 60 18.05 -28.22 -23.81
N GLY A 61 17.80 -27.18 -23.06
CA GLY A 61 17.53 -27.17 -21.65
C GLY A 61 16.68 -25.94 -21.41
N ALA A 62 15.56 -26.08 -20.75
CA ALA A 62 14.76 -24.96 -20.27
C ALA A 62 15.74 -23.93 -19.68
N ALA A 63 15.73 -22.71 -20.21
CA ALA A 63 16.56 -21.64 -19.69
C ALA A 63 16.08 -21.36 -18.27
N SER A 64 16.80 -21.81 -17.24
CA SER A 64 16.55 -21.38 -15.87
C SER A 64 16.79 -19.88 -15.84
N ALA A 65 15.85 -19.13 -15.25
CA ALA A 65 15.99 -17.69 -15.08
C ALA A 65 17.35 -17.35 -14.44
N GLN A 66 17.98 -16.31 -14.94
CA GLN A 66 19.32 -15.94 -14.49
C GLN A 66 19.26 -15.36 -13.07
N PHE A 67 20.22 -15.71 -12.19
CA PHE A 67 20.35 -15.16 -10.85
C PHE A 67 20.33 -13.61 -10.86
N GLN A 68 19.56 -13.02 -9.94
CA GLN A 68 19.52 -11.58 -9.67
C GLN A 68 19.93 -11.30 -8.23
N SER A 69 20.76 -10.29 -7.98
CA SER A 69 21.19 -9.89 -6.64
C SER A 69 20.23 -8.92 -5.96
N SER A 70 19.31 -8.32 -6.70
CA SER A 70 18.32 -7.38 -6.18
C SER A 70 16.91 -7.77 -6.60
N ILE A 71 15.97 -7.60 -5.69
CA ILE A 71 14.54 -7.90 -5.87
C ILE A 71 13.74 -6.64 -5.51
N LEU A 72 12.81 -6.26 -6.38
CA LEU A 72 11.94 -5.10 -6.18
C LEU A 72 10.47 -5.50 -6.12
N PHE A 73 9.84 -5.20 -5.00
CA PHE A 73 8.38 -5.24 -4.82
C PHE A 73 7.82 -3.82 -4.87
N CYS A 74 6.72 -3.61 -5.56
CA CYS A 74 6.04 -2.32 -5.62
C CYS A 74 4.52 -2.50 -5.48
N GLY A 75 3.83 -1.59 -4.78
CA GLY A 75 2.38 -1.55 -4.82
C GLY A 75 1.67 -1.43 -3.49
N SER A 76 0.86 -2.41 -3.12
CA SER A 76 -0.07 -2.39 -1.98
C SER A 76 0.53 -1.85 -0.69
N THR A 77 -0.07 -0.79 -0.15
CA THR A 77 0.28 -0.25 1.18
C THR A 77 -0.14 -1.16 2.33
N SER A 78 -1.00 -2.15 2.08
CA SER A 78 -1.37 -3.17 3.08
C SER A 78 -0.31 -4.26 3.19
N LEU A 79 0.27 -4.70 2.07
CA LEU A 79 1.35 -5.70 2.05
C LEU A 79 2.72 -5.09 2.39
N TYR A 80 2.89 -3.79 2.14
CA TYR A 80 4.15 -3.08 2.35
C TYR A 80 4.78 -3.32 3.74
N PRO A 81 4.09 -3.15 4.89
CA PRO A 81 4.70 -3.34 6.20
C PRO A 81 5.16 -4.80 6.45
N ILE A 82 4.44 -5.78 5.91
CA ILE A 82 4.77 -7.19 6.01
C ILE A 82 6.07 -7.47 5.24
N LEU A 83 6.09 -7.15 3.93
CA LEU A 83 7.27 -7.44 3.10
C LEU A 83 8.48 -6.60 3.46
N SER A 84 8.31 -5.35 3.92
CA SER A 84 9.42 -4.53 4.42
C SER A 84 10.07 -5.15 5.65
N SER A 85 9.26 -5.67 6.58
CA SER A 85 9.77 -6.36 7.77
C SER A 85 10.51 -7.65 7.39
N LEU A 86 9.96 -8.43 6.45
CA LEU A 86 10.59 -9.66 5.97
C LEU A 86 11.87 -9.39 5.18
N ALA A 87 11.90 -8.37 4.33
CA ALA A 87 13.09 -7.96 3.60
C ALA A 87 14.23 -7.57 4.55
N SER A 88 13.91 -6.79 5.60
CA SER A 88 14.89 -6.41 6.63
C SER A 88 15.40 -7.62 7.38
N SER A 89 14.52 -8.49 7.88
CA SER A 89 14.93 -9.68 8.64
C SER A 89 15.69 -10.70 7.80
N PHE A 90 15.36 -10.86 6.52
CA PHE A 90 16.08 -11.70 5.57
C PHE A 90 17.51 -11.18 5.34
N THR A 91 17.63 -9.87 5.08
CA THR A 91 18.92 -9.22 4.87
C THR A 91 19.80 -9.24 6.12
N GLU A 92 19.22 -9.03 7.31
CA GLU A 92 19.94 -9.12 8.58
C GLU A 92 20.41 -10.56 8.87
N LYS A 93 19.60 -11.56 8.53
CA LYS A 93 19.91 -12.97 8.79
C LYS A 93 21.03 -13.49 7.89
N TYR A 94 21.03 -13.16 6.63
CA TYR A 94 21.91 -13.78 5.63
C TYR A 94 23.02 -12.86 5.13
N VAL A 95 22.82 -11.55 5.05
CA VAL A 95 23.76 -10.51 4.58
C VAL A 95 24.11 -10.65 3.11
N THR A 96 24.59 -11.82 2.67
CA THR A 96 25.00 -12.15 1.30
C THR A 96 24.23 -13.34 0.75
N TRP A 97 24.12 -13.45 -0.56
CA TRP A 97 23.35 -14.51 -1.22
C TRP A 97 23.97 -15.90 -1.06
N ASP A 98 25.31 -16.02 -1.02
CA ASP A 98 25.99 -17.29 -0.77
C ASP A 98 25.74 -17.84 0.67
N ALA A 99 25.34 -16.98 1.61
CA ALA A 99 24.88 -17.42 2.92
C ALA A 99 23.44 -17.97 2.92
N VAL A 100 22.63 -17.64 1.89
CA VAL A 100 21.31 -18.24 1.68
C VAL A 100 21.47 -19.63 1.06
N ASP A 101 22.24 -19.71 -0.03
CA ASP A 101 22.60 -20.95 -0.70
C ASP A 101 24.04 -20.86 -1.24
N SER A 102 24.86 -21.83 -0.93
CA SER A 102 26.31 -21.87 -1.31
C SER A 102 26.55 -21.90 -2.81
N SER A 103 25.52 -22.14 -3.63
CA SER A 103 25.58 -22.07 -5.11
C SER A 103 25.38 -20.65 -5.65
N PHE A 104 24.93 -19.72 -4.81
CA PHE A 104 24.72 -18.32 -5.19
C PHE A 104 26.03 -17.52 -5.11
N PRO A 105 26.13 -16.41 -5.86
CA PRO A 105 27.30 -15.54 -5.78
C PRO A 105 27.49 -14.91 -4.39
N ASP A 106 28.76 -14.68 -3.98
CA ASP A 106 29.11 -13.82 -2.84
C ASP A 106 28.82 -12.36 -3.21
N SER A 107 27.56 -11.97 -3.03
CA SER A 107 27.07 -10.61 -3.27
C SER A 107 26.03 -10.23 -2.24
N ASN A 108 25.95 -8.94 -1.91
CA ASN A 108 25.02 -8.44 -0.92
C ASN A 108 23.57 -8.65 -1.35
N ILE A 109 22.74 -9.04 -0.40
CA ILE A 109 21.29 -9.12 -0.58
C ILE A 109 20.70 -7.72 -0.69
N SER A 110 19.82 -7.52 -1.66
CA SER A 110 19.16 -6.25 -1.92
C SER A 110 17.69 -6.51 -2.23
N VAL A 111 16.83 -6.40 -1.21
CA VAL A 111 15.38 -6.54 -1.38
C VAL A 111 14.73 -5.20 -1.05
N TYR A 112 14.11 -4.60 -2.06
CA TYR A 112 13.41 -3.32 -1.95
C TYR A 112 11.90 -3.51 -2.00
N VAL A 113 11.21 -2.80 -1.13
CA VAL A 113 9.75 -2.79 -1.10
C VAL A 113 9.28 -1.34 -1.15
N ALA A 114 8.51 -0.99 -2.18
CA ALA A 114 8.01 0.36 -2.42
C ALA A 114 6.48 0.42 -2.33
N PRO A 115 5.89 1.31 -1.51
CA PRO A 115 4.45 1.52 -1.48
C PRO A 115 3.99 2.35 -2.70
N GLY A 116 2.77 2.09 -3.20
CA GLY A 116 2.22 2.84 -4.34
C GLY A 116 0.73 2.58 -4.61
N GLY A 117 0.16 1.60 -3.90
CA GLY A 117 -1.20 1.11 -4.15
C GLY A 117 -1.24 -0.07 -5.13
N SER A 118 -2.35 -0.84 -5.10
CA SER A 118 -2.49 -2.09 -5.86
C SER A 118 -2.40 -1.89 -7.38
N GLY A 119 -3.03 -0.86 -7.91
CA GLY A 119 -3.00 -0.56 -9.35
C GLY A 119 -1.58 -0.23 -9.83
N VAL A 120 -0.83 0.56 -9.06
CA VAL A 120 0.56 0.90 -9.37
C VAL A 120 1.44 -0.35 -9.34
N GLY A 121 1.24 -1.24 -8.34
CA GLY A 121 1.99 -2.49 -8.24
C GLY A 121 1.81 -3.40 -9.44
N VAL A 122 0.57 -3.63 -9.85
CA VAL A 122 0.28 -4.47 -11.02
C VAL A 122 0.87 -3.86 -12.29
N SER A 123 0.70 -2.54 -12.49
CA SER A 123 1.29 -1.86 -13.65
C SER A 123 2.82 -2.01 -13.67
N ALA A 124 3.48 -1.87 -12.50
CA ALA A 124 4.93 -2.03 -12.41
C ALA A 124 5.40 -3.44 -12.76
N ALA A 125 4.65 -4.47 -12.37
CA ALA A 125 4.96 -5.86 -12.76
C ALA A 125 4.71 -6.10 -14.26
N ILE A 126 3.62 -5.55 -14.83
CA ILE A 126 3.34 -5.64 -16.27
C ILE A 126 4.43 -4.96 -17.10
N ASP A 127 4.85 -3.77 -16.67
CA ASP A 127 5.85 -2.97 -17.38
C ASP A 127 7.31 -3.45 -17.13
N GLY A 128 7.50 -4.42 -16.22
CA GLY A 128 8.82 -4.92 -15.83
C GLY A 128 9.67 -3.91 -15.06
N THR A 129 9.06 -2.88 -14.47
CA THR A 129 9.73 -1.88 -13.63
C THR A 129 9.85 -2.31 -12.17
N ALA A 130 9.13 -3.35 -11.78
CA ALA A 130 9.31 -4.11 -10.55
C ALA A 130 9.23 -5.61 -10.88
N ASP A 131 9.93 -6.44 -10.10
CA ASP A 131 9.90 -7.90 -10.26
C ASP A 131 8.54 -8.44 -9.78
N PHE A 132 7.98 -7.83 -8.74
CA PHE A 132 6.70 -8.21 -8.16
C PHE A 132 5.79 -7.01 -7.93
N GLY A 133 4.52 -7.15 -8.33
CA GLY A 133 3.45 -6.20 -8.03
C GLY A 133 2.67 -6.63 -6.79
N MET A 134 2.58 -5.77 -5.78
CA MET A 134 1.82 -6.03 -4.55
C MET A 134 0.38 -5.56 -4.69
N LEU A 135 -0.59 -6.43 -4.33
CA LEU A 135 -2.02 -6.16 -4.37
C LEU A 135 -2.68 -6.41 -3.00
N ALA A 136 -3.77 -5.70 -2.76
CA ALA A 136 -4.71 -5.99 -1.68
C ALA A 136 -6.15 -5.99 -2.25
N ARG A 137 -6.36 -6.75 -3.27
CA ARG A 137 -7.61 -7.09 -3.98
C ARG A 137 -7.38 -8.29 -4.89
N ASP A 138 -8.45 -8.85 -5.41
CA ASP A 138 -8.34 -9.81 -6.51
C ASP A 138 -7.66 -9.16 -7.73
N ILE A 139 -6.84 -9.93 -8.43
CA ILE A 139 -6.30 -9.52 -9.72
C ILE A 139 -7.40 -9.62 -10.78
N LYS A 140 -7.40 -8.68 -11.73
CA LYS A 140 -8.38 -8.64 -12.84
C LYS A 140 -7.94 -9.56 -13.97
N ASP A 141 -8.89 -10.16 -14.69
CA ASP A 141 -8.59 -11.02 -15.85
C ASP A 141 -7.72 -10.29 -16.89
N SER A 142 -7.99 -9.00 -17.14
CA SER A 142 -7.18 -8.18 -18.05
C SER A 142 -5.75 -7.94 -17.56
N GLU A 143 -5.52 -7.94 -16.25
CA GLU A 143 -4.18 -7.82 -15.66
C GLU A 143 -3.42 -9.16 -15.76
N ILE A 144 -4.11 -10.29 -15.56
CA ILE A 144 -3.55 -11.62 -15.80
C ILE A 144 -3.13 -11.77 -17.26
N GLU A 145 -4.00 -11.38 -18.20
CA GLU A 145 -3.69 -11.40 -19.63
C GLU A 145 -2.46 -10.54 -19.97
N ALA A 146 -2.35 -9.35 -19.36
CA ALA A 146 -1.23 -8.45 -19.57
C ALA A 146 0.09 -8.95 -18.96
N LEU A 147 0.05 -9.67 -17.84
CA LEU A 147 1.22 -10.32 -17.24
C LEU A 147 1.71 -11.51 -18.06
N GLY A 148 0.84 -12.14 -18.86
CA GLY A 148 1.20 -13.14 -19.85
C GLY A 148 1.43 -14.55 -19.33
N GLU A 149 2.19 -15.35 -20.08
CA GLU A 149 2.32 -16.79 -19.87
C GLU A 149 3.10 -17.19 -18.60
N HIS A 150 3.90 -16.28 -18.05
CA HIS A 150 4.65 -16.49 -16.81
C HIS A 150 3.93 -15.96 -15.57
N TYR A 151 2.66 -15.58 -15.72
CA TYR A 151 1.87 -15.12 -14.57
C TYR A 151 1.89 -16.11 -13.42
N GLN A 152 2.25 -15.61 -12.24
CA GLN A 152 2.15 -16.30 -10.96
C GLN A 152 1.65 -15.35 -9.89
N ASP A 153 0.86 -15.88 -8.95
CA ASP A 153 0.34 -15.16 -7.80
C ASP A 153 0.67 -15.87 -6.49
N PHE A 154 0.88 -15.06 -5.46
CA PHE A 154 1.29 -15.52 -4.13
C PHE A 154 0.42 -14.85 -3.08
N VAL A 155 -0.56 -15.57 -2.55
CA VAL A 155 -1.46 -15.06 -1.52
C VAL A 155 -0.81 -15.20 -0.15
N VAL A 156 -0.41 -14.07 0.43
CA VAL A 156 0.31 -14.01 1.72
C VAL A 156 -0.67 -13.99 2.90
N ALA A 157 -1.75 -13.21 2.76
CA ALA A 157 -2.71 -13.01 3.84
C ALA A 157 -4.13 -12.82 3.32
N LYS A 158 -5.11 -13.00 4.19
CA LYS A 158 -6.46 -12.48 4.04
C LYS A 158 -6.63 -11.23 4.87
N ASP A 159 -7.33 -10.25 4.32
CA ASP A 159 -7.71 -9.01 4.96
C ASP A 159 -9.19 -8.74 4.75
N ALA A 160 -9.77 -7.92 5.61
CA ALA A 160 -11.11 -7.39 5.45
C ALA A 160 -11.10 -5.88 5.59
N LEU A 161 -12.06 -5.21 5.00
CA LEU A 161 -12.29 -3.80 5.23
C LEU A 161 -13.34 -3.67 6.33
N THR A 162 -12.89 -3.34 7.53
CA THR A 162 -13.79 -3.13 8.67
C THR A 162 -14.40 -1.74 8.56
N VAL A 163 -15.72 -1.66 8.51
CA VAL A 163 -16.42 -0.37 8.63
C VAL A 163 -16.22 0.13 10.05
N SER A 164 -15.35 1.12 10.18
CA SER A 164 -14.86 1.59 11.49
C SER A 164 -15.25 3.03 11.75
N VAL A 165 -15.63 3.29 12.99
CA VAL A 165 -15.84 4.62 13.55
C VAL A 165 -14.83 4.90 14.64
N ASN A 166 -14.67 6.17 15.01
CA ASN A 166 -13.89 6.54 16.19
C ASN A 166 -14.52 5.91 17.44
N ALA A 167 -13.71 5.35 18.34
CA ALA A 167 -14.20 4.67 19.55
C ALA A 167 -14.95 5.60 20.52
N GLU A 168 -14.75 6.92 20.43
CA GLU A 168 -15.49 7.93 21.22
C GLU A 168 -16.77 8.40 20.53
N ASN A 169 -17.10 7.88 19.34
CA ASN A 169 -18.36 8.22 18.67
C ASN A 169 -19.52 7.66 19.49
N PRO A 170 -20.53 8.50 19.81
CA PRO A 170 -21.69 8.04 20.60
C PRO A 170 -22.47 6.88 19.99
N ILE A 171 -22.37 6.64 18.69
CA ILE A 171 -23.00 5.51 18.01
C ILE A 171 -22.58 4.17 18.63
N CYS A 172 -21.33 4.07 19.12
CA CYS A 172 -20.80 2.86 19.75
C CYS A 172 -21.60 2.42 20.99
N GLY A 173 -22.31 3.34 21.64
CA GLY A 173 -23.19 3.05 22.77
C GLY A 173 -24.63 2.74 22.37
N ILE A 174 -24.99 2.86 21.09
CA ILE A 174 -26.39 2.76 20.61
C ILE A 174 -26.54 1.50 19.74
N MET A 175 -25.61 1.27 18.80
CA MET A 175 -25.64 0.11 17.91
C MET A 175 -24.23 -0.42 17.66
N ASP A 176 -24.14 -1.72 17.34
CA ASP A 176 -22.92 -2.40 16.95
C ASP A 176 -23.02 -3.00 15.53
N ASP A 177 -24.18 -2.87 14.91
CA ASP A 177 -24.47 -3.38 13.56
C ASP A 177 -24.96 -2.26 12.64
N MET A 178 -24.47 -2.22 11.42
CA MET A 178 -24.89 -1.25 10.41
C MET A 178 -25.19 -2.00 9.11
N PRO A 179 -26.44 -1.94 8.61
CA PRO A 179 -26.78 -2.55 7.33
C PRO A 179 -25.91 -1.99 6.20
N VAL A 180 -25.52 -2.84 5.27
CA VAL A 180 -24.68 -2.44 4.12
C VAL A 180 -25.30 -1.27 3.33
N GLU A 181 -26.63 -1.22 3.24
CA GLU A 181 -27.33 -0.13 2.57
C GLU A 181 -27.18 1.21 3.33
N THR A 182 -27.21 1.20 4.67
CA THR A 182 -26.94 2.41 5.47
C THR A 182 -25.50 2.88 5.28
N ILE A 183 -24.55 1.96 5.24
CA ILE A 183 -23.15 2.26 4.95
C ILE A 183 -23.03 2.91 3.57
N ARG A 184 -23.65 2.33 2.53
CA ARG A 184 -23.68 2.88 1.18
C ARG A 184 -24.21 4.32 1.18
N GLN A 185 -25.35 4.56 1.85
CA GLN A 185 -25.98 5.89 1.91
C GLN A 185 -25.08 6.93 2.61
N ILE A 186 -24.37 6.55 3.67
CA ILE A 186 -23.40 7.41 4.34
C ILE A 186 -22.26 7.76 3.40
N PHE A 187 -21.66 6.75 2.76
CA PHE A 187 -20.54 6.98 1.87
C PHE A 187 -20.92 7.68 0.56
N ALA A 188 -22.17 7.58 0.12
CA ALA A 188 -22.71 8.37 -0.98
C ALA A 188 -23.08 9.81 -0.58
N GLY A 189 -23.12 10.12 0.72
CA GLY A 189 -23.52 11.43 1.23
C GLY A 189 -25.04 11.65 1.27
N GLU A 190 -25.83 10.60 1.09
CA GLU A 190 -27.30 10.60 1.23
C GLU A 190 -27.71 10.75 2.71
N ILE A 191 -26.94 10.12 3.61
CA ILE A 191 -26.96 10.32 5.05
C ILE A 191 -25.72 11.14 5.42
N ALA A 192 -25.92 12.39 5.81
CA ALA A 192 -24.83 13.35 6.01
C ALA A 192 -24.57 13.70 7.48
N THR A 193 -25.48 13.36 8.38
CA THR A 193 -25.39 13.65 9.83
C THR A 193 -25.74 12.43 10.66
N TRP A 194 -25.18 12.34 11.86
CA TRP A 194 -25.34 11.18 12.73
C TRP A 194 -26.79 11.00 13.24
N ASP A 195 -27.55 12.09 13.44
CA ASP A 195 -28.97 12.00 13.80
C ASP A 195 -29.87 11.41 12.69
N GLN A 196 -29.40 11.37 11.46
CA GLN A 196 -30.08 10.67 10.38
C GLN A 196 -29.85 9.14 10.44
N VAL A 197 -28.76 8.69 11.06
CA VAL A 197 -28.52 7.27 11.34
C VAL A 197 -29.38 6.81 12.52
N ASP A 198 -29.36 7.56 13.62
CA ASP A 198 -30.20 7.33 14.77
C ASP A 198 -30.60 8.68 15.41
N SER A 199 -31.89 8.92 15.57
CA SER A 199 -32.45 10.20 16.04
C SER A 199 -32.06 10.59 17.48
N THR A 200 -31.43 9.69 18.23
CA THR A 200 -30.88 9.96 19.56
C THR A 200 -29.48 10.54 19.53
N LEU A 201 -28.81 10.47 18.36
CA LEU A 201 -27.50 11.06 18.15
C LEU A 201 -27.59 12.56 17.89
N PRO A 202 -26.53 13.33 18.17
CA PRO A 202 -26.49 14.74 17.81
C PRO A 202 -26.42 14.93 16.27
N ALA A 203 -26.95 16.06 15.79
CA ALA A 203 -26.94 16.45 14.37
C ALA A 203 -25.55 16.95 13.96
N GLU A 204 -24.54 16.11 14.18
CA GLU A 204 -23.16 16.36 13.76
C GLU A 204 -22.89 15.75 12.39
N ALA A 205 -22.08 16.43 11.59
CA ALA A 205 -21.73 15.96 10.27
C ALA A 205 -20.92 14.63 10.34
N ILE A 206 -21.23 13.72 9.44
CA ILE A 206 -20.44 12.50 9.25
C ILE A 206 -19.24 12.82 8.36
N ASN A 207 -18.03 12.66 8.89
CA ASN A 207 -16.80 12.83 8.13
C ASN A 207 -16.36 11.48 7.56
N VAL A 208 -16.43 11.37 6.23
CA VAL A 208 -16.14 10.12 5.51
C VAL A 208 -14.69 10.08 5.12
N TYR A 209 -14.00 8.98 5.48
CA TYR A 209 -12.60 8.72 5.14
C TYR A 209 -12.48 7.50 4.23
N ILE A 210 -11.78 7.65 3.11
CA ILE A 210 -11.58 6.59 2.12
C ILE A 210 -10.11 6.46 1.74
N ARG A 211 -9.77 5.34 1.12
CA ARG A 211 -8.50 5.21 0.40
C ARG A 211 -8.53 6.07 -0.86
N ASP A 212 -7.35 6.49 -1.32
CA ASP A 212 -7.22 7.07 -2.66
C ASP A 212 -7.67 6.07 -3.74
N LEU A 213 -7.99 6.59 -4.92
CA LEU A 213 -8.57 5.79 -6.01
C LEU A 213 -7.63 4.74 -6.58
N SER A 214 -6.33 4.83 -6.33
CA SER A 214 -5.31 3.82 -6.72
C SER A 214 -5.22 2.66 -5.74
N GLY A 215 -5.83 2.80 -4.57
CA GLY A 215 -5.80 1.79 -3.52
C GLY A 215 -6.74 0.63 -3.81
N GLY A 216 -6.23 -0.62 -3.77
CA GLY A 216 -7.06 -1.81 -3.92
C GLY A 216 -8.21 -1.89 -2.92
N ALA A 217 -8.09 -1.25 -1.76
CA ALA A 217 -9.17 -1.14 -0.79
C ALA A 217 -10.35 -0.31 -1.32
N TYR A 218 -10.09 0.77 -2.04
CA TYR A 218 -11.15 1.54 -2.68
C TYR A 218 -11.93 0.69 -3.69
N GLU A 219 -11.23 -0.06 -4.56
CA GLU A 219 -11.87 -0.93 -5.53
C GLU A 219 -12.73 -2.02 -4.87
N VAL A 220 -12.24 -2.63 -3.78
CA VAL A 220 -12.98 -3.64 -3.01
C VAL A 220 -14.22 -3.04 -2.35
N PHE A 221 -14.09 -1.87 -1.72
CA PHE A 221 -15.21 -1.19 -1.08
C PHE A 221 -16.26 -0.74 -2.11
N GLN A 222 -15.82 -0.19 -3.24
CA GLN A 222 -16.71 0.17 -4.35
C GLN A 222 -17.51 -1.03 -4.84
N LYS A 223 -16.87 -2.18 -5.05
CA LYS A 223 -17.54 -3.40 -5.52
C LYS A 223 -18.50 -4.00 -4.47
N SER A 224 -18.07 -4.02 -3.19
CA SER A 224 -18.77 -4.76 -2.15
C SER A 224 -19.87 -3.96 -1.45
N VAL A 225 -19.77 -2.62 -1.43
CA VAL A 225 -20.68 -1.74 -0.69
C VAL A 225 -21.37 -0.74 -1.62
N MET A 226 -20.61 -0.03 -2.45
CA MET A 226 -21.16 1.08 -3.23
C MET A 226 -21.93 0.63 -4.48
N GLY A 227 -21.53 -0.50 -5.10
CA GLY A 227 -22.10 -0.93 -6.37
C GLY A 227 -21.96 0.15 -7.46
N ASP A 228 -23.08 0.60 -8.01
CA ASP A 228 -23.14 1.67 -9.02
C ASP A 228 -23.15 3.08 -8.39
N SER A 229 -23.21 3.21 -7.07
CA SER A 229 -23.19 4.49 -6.38
C SER A 229 -21.77 5.05 -6.31
N GLU A 230 -21.63 6.37 -6.41
CA GLU A 230 -20.36 7.05 -6.23
C GLU A 230 -20.16 7.47 -4.78
N VAL A 231 -18.91 7.42 -4.30
CA VAL A 231 -18.55 8.00 -3.00
C VAL A 231 -18.66 9.51 -3.07
N THR A 232 -19.18 10.12 -1.99
CA THR A 232 -19.35 11.58 -1.90
C THR A 232 -18.05 12.34 -2.19
N ALA A 233 -18.14 13.42 -2.95
CA ALA A 233 -16.99 14.28 -3.25
C ALA A 233 -16.36 14.96 -2.01
N SER A 234 -17.08 14.99 -0.89
CA SER A 234 -16.59 15.52 0.40
C SER A 234 -15.74 14.51 1.19
N ALA A 235 -15.65 13.24 0.75
CA ALA A 235 -14.85 12.23 1.42
C ALA A 235 -13.35 12.59 1.41
N THR A 236 -12.70 12.45 2.54
CA THR A 236 -11.26 12.65 2.66
C THR A 236 -10.51 11.40 2.20
N GLN A 237 -9.63 11.56 1.21
CA GLN A 237 -8.80 10.48 0.70
C GLN A 237 -7.52 10.33 1.55
N SER A 238 -7.16 9.09 1.84
CA SER A 238 -5.93 8.73 2.57
C SER A 238 -5.00 7.94 1.64
N ALA A 239 -3.72 8.30 1.62
CA ALA A 239 -2.70 7.70 0.76
C ALA A 239 -2.29 6.28 1.18
N SER A 240 -2.57 5.89 2.43
CA SER A 240 -2.27 4.56 2.96
C SER A 240 -3.38 4.05 3.88
N MET A 241 -3.37 2.74 4.13
CA MET A 241 -4.31 2.13 5.07
C MET A 241 -4.04 2.56 6.52
N THR A 242 -2.78 2.77 6.88
CA THR A 242 -2.39 3.31 8.20
C THR A 242 -2.89 4.75 8.39
N GLU A 243 -2.75 5.59 7.38
CA GLU A 243 -3.26 6.96 7.41
C GLU A 243 -4.79 6.99 7.53
N LEU A 244 -5.49 6.12 6.79
CA LEU A 244 -6.95 5.99 6.90
C LEU A 244 -7.38 5.67 8.34
N ALA A 245 -6.78 4.66 8.95
CA ALA A 245 -7.05 4.30 10.35
C ALA A 245 -6.74 5.45 11.31
N THR A 246 -5.62 6.16 11.12
CA THR A 246 -5.22 7.31 11.91
C THR A 246 -6.20 8.47 11.78
N ASN A 247 -6.69 8.75 10.59
CA ASN A 247 -7.64 9.83 10.34
C ASN A 247 -8.98 9.56 11.05
N ILE A 248 -9.50 8.32 10.99
CA ILE A 248 -10.73 7.94 11.71
C ILE A 248 -10.49 8.03 13.22
N ALA A 249 -9.34 7.54 13.73
CA ALA A 249 -9.02 7.59 15.16
C ALA A 249 -8.86 9.03 15.68
N GLY A 250 -8.47 9.96 14.82
CA GLY A 250 -8.32 11.38 15.17
C GLY A 250 -9.59 12.21 15.08
N ASP A 251 -10.68 11.65 14.58
CA ASP A 251 -11.94 12.38 14.35
C ASP A 251 -13.13 11.66 14.99
N LYS A 252 -13.66 12.23 16.07
CA LYS A 252 -14.80 11.67 16.80
C LYS A 252 -16.02 11.38 15.92
N TRP A 253 -16.23 12.15 14.87
CA TRP A 253 -17.37 12.04 13.95
C TRP A 253 -17.02 11.32 12.65
N GLY A 254 -15.81 10.75 12.61
CA GLY A 254 -15.27 10.03 11.46
C GLY A 254 -15.85 8.62 11.31
N ILE A 255 -16.02 8.23 10.05
CA ILE A 255 -16.29 6.86 9.60
C ILE A 255 -15.41 6.55 8.39
N GLY A 256 -14.95 5.30 8.29
CA GLY A 256 -14.18 4.84 7.15
C GLY A 256 -14.12 3.32 7.11
N TYR A 257 -13.37 2.76 6.18
CA TYR A 257 -13.15 1.32 6.07
C TYR A 257 -11.67 0.98 6.31
N ALA A 258 -11.29 0.78 7.56
CA ALA A 258 -9.95 0.34 7.89
C ALA A 258 -9.72 -1.13 7.49
N GLY A 259 -8.58 -1.46 6.89
CA GLY A 259 -8.20 -2.86 6.71
C GLY A 259 -8.03 -3.56 8.05
N PHE A 260 -8.36 -4.85 8.14
CA PHE A 260 -8.35 -5.63 9.38
C PHE A 260 -7.00 -5.55 10.09
N GLY A 261 -5.89 -5.66 9.36
CA GLY A 261 -4.55 -5.48 9.91
C GLY A 261 -4.29 -4.07 10.44
N ALA A 262 -4.69 -3.03 9.71
CA ALA A 262 -4.52 -1.65 10.16
C ALA A 262 -5.42 -1.32 11.36
N TYR A 263 -6.65 -1.86 11.39
CA TYR A 263 -7.57 -1.78 12.51
C TYR A 263 -6.98 -2.41 13.78
N ASN A 264 -6.52 -3.63 13.69
CA ASN A 264 -5.90 -4.35 14.83
C ASN A 264 -4.66 -3.62 15.34
N LYS A 265 -3.82 -3.14 14.44
CA LYS A 265 -2.61 -2.39 14.79
C LYS A 265 -2.91 -1.04 15.43
N ALA A 266 -3.92 -0.32 14.97
CA ALA A 266 -4.35 0.94 15.58
C ALA A 266 -4.87 0.72 17.00
N ASN A 267 -5.51 -0.41 17.27
CA ASN A 267 -6.08 -0.75 18.57
C ASN A 267 -5.09 -1.51 19.50
N ALA A 268 -3.84 -1.76 19.09
CA ALA A 268 -2.89 -2.57 19.86
C ALA A 268 -2.59 -2.03 21.26
N ASP A 269 -2.50 -0.70 21.42
CA ASP A 269 -2.21 -0.02 22.69
C ASP A 269 -3.45 0.54 23.38
N GLY A 270 -4.64 0.30 22.85
CA GLY A 270 -5.93 0.76 23.36
C GLY A 270 -6.94 0.95 22.25
N GLN A 271 -8.21 0.82 22.57
CA GLN A 271 -9.27 0.94 21.58
C GLN A 271 -9.46 2.40 21.14
N VAL A 272 -9.04 2.72 19.93
CA VAL A 272 -9.21 4.04 19.27
C VAL A 272 -10.22 3.98 18.13
N LEU A 273 -10.47 2.76 17.60
CA LEU A 273 -11.44 2.47 16.54
C LEU A 273 -12.44 1.41 17.03
N THR A 274 -13.68 1.53 16.61
CA THR A 274 -14.71 0.50 16.79
C THR A 274 -15.17 0.04 15.40
N ALA A 275 -15.07 -1.26 15.13
CA ALA A 275 -15.62 -1.87 13.93
C ALA A 275 -17.11 -2.14 14.13
N MET A 276 -17.92 -1.73 13.17
CA MET A 276 -19.33 -2.09 13.09
C MET A 276 -19.48 -3.47 12.47
N LYS A 277 -20.42 -4.26 12.94
CA LYS A 277 -20.92 -5.41 12.19
C LYS A 277 -21.54 -4.92 10.88
N VAL A 278 -21.51 -5.74 9.85
CA VAL A 278 -22.16 -5.45 8.57
C VAL A 278 -23.21 -6.54 8.33
N ASP A 279 -24.48 -6.14 8.24
CA ASP A 279 -25.61 -7.06 8.12
C ASP A 279 -25.59 -8.18 9.19
N GLY A 280 -25.27 -7.83 10.42
CA GLY A 280 -25.19 -8.74 11.57
C GLY A 280 -23.89 -9.54 11.67
N VAL A 281 -22.95 -9.41 10.72
CA VAL A 281 -21.71 -10.18 10.69
C VAL A 281 -20.53 -9.33 11.18
N GLU A 282 -19.85 -9.82 12.21
CA GLU A 282 -18.67 -9.19 12.78
C GLU A 282 -17.41 -9.54 11.94
N ALA A 283 -16.49 -8.58 11.78
CA ALA A 283 -15.19 -8.79 11.14
C ALA A 283 -14.23 -9.52 12.08
N THR A 284 -14.45 -10.83 12.27
CA THR A 284 -13.54 -11.73 12.99
C THR A 284 -12.70 -12.53 12.02
N ALA A 285 -11.55 -13.06 12.47
CA ALA A 285 -10.73 -13.94 11.65
C ALA A 285 -11.53 -15.13 11.08
N GLU A 286 -12.40 -15.74 11.88
CA GLU A 286 -13.27 -16.85 11.47
C GLU A 286 -14.24 -16.44 10.35
N ASN A 287 -14.93 -15.31 10.52
CA ASN A 287 -15.89 -14.81 9.53
C ASN A 287 -15.21 -14.33 8.24
N ILE A 288 -13.96 -13.84 8.33
CA ILE A 288 -13.15 -13.45 7.18
C ILE A 288 -12.68 -14.71 6.42
N ILE A 289 -12.16 -15.70 7.12
CA ILE A 289 -11.68 -16.96 6.52
C ILE A 289 -12.81 -17.71 5.84
N SER A 290 -13.97 -17.83 6.52
CA SER A 290 -15.15 -18.53 6.00
C SER A 290 -15.85 -17.78 4.85
N GLY A 291 -15.58 -16.48 4.68
CA GLY A 291 -16.29 -15.64 3.72
C GLY A 291 -17.64 -15.11 4.22
N ALA A 292 -18.00 -15.34 5.48
CA ALA A 292 -19.22 -14.80 6.08
C ALA A 292 -19.17 -13.26 6.14
N TYR A 293 -18.02 -12.68 6.47
CA TYR A 293 -17.79 -11.24 6.33
C TYR A 293 -17.44 -10.93 4.87
N THR A 294 -18.30 -10.23 4.17
CA THR A 294 -18.26 -10.13 2.70
C THR A 294 -17.31 -9.07 2.17
N ILE A 295 -16.93 -8.05 2.98
CA ILE A 295 -16.00 -6.99 2.58
C ILE A 295 -14.58 -7.45 2.87
N GLN A 296 -14.11 -8.46 2.13
CA GLN A 296 -12.81 -9.10 2.30
C GLN A 296 -12.01 -9.11 1.02
N ARG A 297 -10.69 -9.33 1.14
CA ARG A 297 -9.75 -9.30 0.03
C ARG A 297 -8.51 -10.15 0.30
N PRO A 298 -7.88 -10.71 -0.73
CA PRO A 298 -6.53 -11.25 -0.61
C PRO A 298 -5.52 -10.09 -0.46
N VAL A 299 -4.42 -10.39 0.24
CA VAL A 299 -3.21 -9.58 0.27
C VAL A 299 -2.11 -10.43 -0.33
N MET A 300 -1.63 -10.05 -1.50
CA MET A 300 -0.86 -10.92 -2.38
C MET A 300 0.17 -10.13 -3.20
N PHE A 301 1.09 -10.83 -3.83
CA PHE A 301 1.93 -10.28 -4.87
C PHE A 301 1.91 -11.16 -6.12
N VAL A 302 2.20 -10.55 -7.26
CA VAL A 302 2.15 -11.20 -8.57
C VAL A 302 3.40 -10.87 -9.38
N THR A 303 3.73 -11.75 -10.31
CA THR A 303 4.75 -11.50 -11.33
C THR A 303 4.27 -11.98 -12.70
N GLY A 304 4.81 -11.42 -13.77
CA GLY A 304 4.65 -11.86 -15.15
C GLY A 304 5.96 -12.39 -15.75
N ALA A 305 7.01 -12.55 -14.92
CA ALA A 305 8.33 -13.03 -15.34
C ALA A 305 8.62 -14.44 -14.78
N GLU A 306 9.60 -15.11 -15.37
CA GLU A 306 10.15 -16.33 -14.76
C GLU A 306 10.88 -15.97 -13.46
N ILE A 307 10.57 -16.73 -12.40
CA ILE A 307 11.15 -16.52 -11.07
C ILE A 307 12.60 -16.98 -11.07
N THR A 308 13.50 -16.09 -10.68
CA THR A 308 14.92 -16.37 -10.50
C THR A 308 15.20 -17.17 -9.23
N PRO A 309 16.35 -17.86 -9.11
CA PRO A 309 16.68 -18.60 -7.90
C PRO A 309 16.71 -17.74 -6.61
N SER A 310 17.16 -16.49 -6.71
CA SER A 310 17.18 -15.56 -5.58
C SER A 310 15.78 -15.11 -5.17
N GLU A 311 14.91 -14.85 -6.13
CA GLU A 311 13.50 -14.53 -5.87
C GLU A 311 12.79 -15.71 -5.22
N GLN A 312 13.01 -16.94 -5.71
CA GLN A 312 12.45 -18.14 -5.10
C GLN A 312 12.90 -18.29 -3.64
N ALA A 313 14.17 -18.06 -3.34
CA ALA A 313 14.68 -18.15 -1.97
C ALA A 313 14.02 -17.11 -1.02
N PHE A 314 13.74 -15.90 -1.52
CA PHE A 314 13.01 -14.91 -0.74
C PHE A 314 11.51 -15.26 -0.64
N ILE A 315 10.89 -15.80 -1.68
CA ILE A 315 9.51 -16.32 -1.65
C ILE A 315 9.39 -17.42 -0.59
N ASP A 316 10.31 -18.39 -0.57
CA ASP A 316 10.33 -19.46 0.45
C ASP A 316 10.44 -18.89 1.86
N TYR A 317 11.22 -17.82 2.05
CA TYR A 317 11.30 -17.12 3.33
C TYR A 317 9.99 -16.42 3.71
N ILE A 318 9.27 -15.81 2.76
CA ILE A 318 7.95 -15.22 2.99
C ILE A 318 6.96 -16.28 3.48
N PHE A 319 7.00 -17.49 2.91
CA PHE A 319 6.08 -18.58 3.26
C PHE A 319 6.59 -19.50 4.38
N SER A 320 7.69 -19.15 5.03
CA SER A 320 8.22 -19.84 6.22
C SER A 320 7.44 -19.48 7.49
N GLN A 321 7.80 -20.15 8.62
CA GLN A 321 7.28 -19.79 9.95
C GLN A 321 7.56 -18.32 10.30
N THR A 322 8.72 -17.78 9.92
CA THR A 322 9.05 -16.36 10.13
C THR A 322 8.05 -15.46 9.39
N GLY A 323 7.71 -15.79 8.15
CA GLY A 323 6.71 -15.03 7.40
C GLY A 323 5.32 -15.13 8.03
N TYR A 324 4.91 -16.31 8.46
CA TYR A 324 3.66 -16.52 9.19
C TYR A 324 3.56 -15.62 10.42
N ASP A 325 4.59 -15.62 11.26
CA ASP A 325 4.64 -14.83 12.51
C ASP A 325 4.61 -13.31 12.21
N VAL A 326 5.27 -12.87 11.12
CA VAL A 326 5.26 -11.45 10.69
C VAL A 326 3.90 -11.03 10.18
N VAL A 327 3.18 -11.89 9.46
CA VAL A 327 1.80 -11.61 9.01
C VAL A 327 0.89 -11.43 10.23
N GLU A 328 0.93 -12.34 11.20
CA GLU A 328 0.13 -12.23 12.43
C GLU A 328 0.52 -11.00 13.26
N ALA A 329 1.83 -10.70 13.40
CA ALA A 329 2.30 -9.53 14.13
C ALA A 329 1.86 -8.20 13.51
N ASN A 330 1.55 -8.19 12.20
CA ASN A 330 0.94 -7.04 11.51
C ASN A 330 -0.59 -7.03 11.58
N GLY A 331 -1.20 -7.98 12.29
CA GLY A 331 -2.64 -8.06 12.54
C GLY A 331 -3.45 -8.63 11.37
N TYR A 332 -2.80 -9.23 10.37
CA TYR A 332 -3.45 -9.90 9.26
C TYR A 332 -3.63 -11.41 9.53
N ILE A 333 -4.41 -12.06 8.70
CA ILE A 333 -4.67 -13.50 8.80
C ILE A 333 -3.79 -14.20 7.75
N PRO A 334 -2.79 -15.03 8.14
CA PRO A 334 -1.99 -15.78 7.18
C PRO A 334 -2.86 -16.63 6.26
N ALA A 335 -2.58 -16.62 4.96
CA ALA A 335 -3.30 -17.39 3.96
C ALA A 335 -2.62 -18.73 3.63
N PHE A 336 -1.57 -19.08 4.36
CA PHE A 336 -0.76 -20.28 4.15
C PHE A 336 -0.46 -20.97 5.46
N THR A 337 -0.05 -22.24 5.36
CA THR A 337 0.53 -22.99 6.48
C THR A 337 2.03 -23.08 6.22
N PRO A 338 2.89 -22.70 7.17
CA PRO A 338 4.34 -22.78 6.99
C PRO A 338 4.78 -24.22 6.70
N GLU A 339 5.70 -24.39 5.77
CA GLU A 339 6.36 -25.67 5.58
C GLU A 339 7.23 -25.99 6.79
N ALA A 340 7.18 -27.26 7.26
CA ALA A 340 7.83 -27.73 8.47
C ALA A 340 9.35 -27.86 8.32
#